data_1bc504db90168d566f646bb2092bfd5e
#
_entry.id   1bc504db90168d566f646bb2092bfd5e
#
_cell.length_a   1.000
_cell.length_b   1.000
_cell.length_c   1.000
_cell.angle_alpha   90.00
_cell.angle_beta   90.00
_cell.angle_gamma   90.00
#
_symmetry.space_group_name_H-M   'P 1'
#
loop_
_entity.id
_entity.type
_entity.pdbx_description
1 polymer ?
#
loop_
_entity_poly.entity_id
_entity_poly.type
_entity_poly.pdbx_seq_one_letter_code
_entity_poly.pdbx_strand_id
1 'polypeptide(L)'
;MKYLVVASGGPGFAYPEEALEVLQSVILPSFKEILSLEKRKKIIAGGIPIGERTIVFIAEAISNDELDQMLRKLPMWGELDWEVTPLQTFNGRVKQERQAVKELKNIL
;
A
#
# COMPACT_ATOMS: atom_id res chain seq x y z
N MET A 1 -6.78 4.47 10.29
CA MET A 1 -7.07 3.17 9.64
C MET A 1 -5.83 2.69 8.90
N LYS A 2 -5.57 1.42 8.97
CA LYS A 2 -4.41 0.82 8.30
C LYS A 2 -4.84 -0.01 7.11
N TYR A 3 -4.00 0.01 6.09
CA TYR A 3 -4.26 -0.71 4.83
C TYR A 3 -3.00 -1.42 4.38
N LEU A 4 -3.17 -2.66 3.93
CA LEU A 4 -2.12 -3.34 3.18
C LEU A 4 -2.27 -2.94 1.71
N VAL A 5 -1.23 -2.37 1.15
CA VAL A 5 -1.20 -1.92 -0.24
C VAL A 5 -0.16 -2.72 -1.00
N VAL A 6 -0.58 -3.32 -2.10
CA VAL A 6 0.30 -4.05 -3.00
C VAL A 6 0.10 -3.48 -4.40
N ALA A 7 1.16 -3.01 -5.00
CA ALA A 7 1.13 -2.47 -6.35
C ALA A 7 2.13 -3.23 -7.21
N SER A 8 1.70 -3.70 -8.35
CA SER A 8 2.52 -4.51 -9.25
C SER A 8 2.46 -3.99 -10.69
N GLY A 9 3.34 -4.50 -11.52
CA GLY A 9 3.46 -4.05 -12.89
C GLY A 9 4.38 -2.84 -12.99
N GLY A 10 3.89 -1.81 -13.61
CA GLY A 10 4.62 -0.59 -13.82
C GLY A 10 5.02 -0.42 -15.28
N PRO A 11 5.60 0.75 -15.61
CA PRO A 11 5.94 1.05 -16.99
C PRO A 11 7.06 0.15 -17.51
N GLY A 12 6.87 -0.35 -18.71
CA GLY A 12 7.92 -1.04 -19.45
C GLY A 12 8.64 -0.08 -20.37
N PHE A 13 9.72 -0.53 -20.95
CA PHE A 13 10.46 0.24 -21.94
C PHE A 13 11.20 -0.70 -22.89
N ALA A 14 11.21 -0.32 -24.17
CA ALA A 14 11.74 -1.17 -25.21
C ALA A 14 13.22 -0.86 -25.54
N TYR A 15 13.71 0.34 -25.22
CA TYR A 15 15.07 0.76 -25.53
C TYR A 15 15.60 1.76 -24.49
N PRO A 16 16.94 1.97 -24.45
CA PRO A 16 17.58 2.76 -23.38
C PRO A 16 17.08 4.19 -23.22
N GLU A 17 16.75 4.88 -24.30
CA GLU A 17 16.26 6.26 -24.25
C GLU A 17 14.88 6.33 -23.56
N GLU A 18 14.01 5.37 -23.86
CA GLU A 18 12.72 5.25 -23.20
C GLU A 18 12.90 4.90 -21.71
N ALA A 19 13.84 4.00 -21.39
CA ALA A 19 14.16 3.65 -20.02
C ALA A 19 14.60 4.87 -19.22
N LEU A 20 15.47 5.70 -19.79
CA LEU A 20 15.94 6.92 -19.15
C LEU A 20 14.78 7.87 -18.85
N GLU A 21 13.90 8.11 -19.81
CA GLU A 21 12.75 8.97 -19.65
C GLU A 21 11.81 8.48 -18.56
N VAL A 22 11.47 7.19 -18.57
CA VAL A 22 10.56 6.59 -17.59
C VAL A 22 11.17 6.64 -16.18
N LEU A 23 12.44 6.33 -16.05
CA LEU A 23 13.13 6.38 -14.76
C LEU A 23 13.17 7.80 -14.18
N GLN A 24 13.49 8.78 -14.99
CA GLN A 24 13.61 10.17 -14.55
C GLN A 24 12.27 10.84 -14.29
N SER A 25 11.26 10.57 -15.12
CA SER A 25 9.99 11.30 -15.09
C SER A 25 8.89 10.61 -14.30
N VAL A 26 8.98 9.30 -14.10
CA VAL A 26 7.91 8.52 -13.50
C VAL A 26 8.40 7.76 -12.27
N ILE A 27 9.41 6.91 -12.41
CA ILE A 27 9.80 5.99 -11.35
C ILE A 27 10.48 6.69 -10.18
N LEU A 28 11.52 7.47 -10.44
CA LEU A 28 12.22 8.18 -9.37
C LEU A 28 11.34 9.20 -8.64
N PRO A 29 10.53 10.02 -9.35
CA PRO A 29 9.60 10.91 -8.65
C PRO A 29 8.57 10.16 -7.79
N SER A 30 8.11 8.99 -8.23
CA SER A 30 7.21 8.16 -7.44
C SER A 30 7.86 7.65 -6.16
N PHE A 31 9.09 7.16 -6.23
CA PHE A 31 9.83 6.73 -5.04
C PHE A 31 10.18 7.89 -4.11
N LYS A 32 10.42 9.08 -4.63
CA LYS A 32 10.59 10.28 -3.80
C LYS A 32 9.33 10.57 -2.98
N GLU A 33 8.15 10.46 -3.60
CA GLU A 33 6.89 10.64 -2.87
C GLU A 33 6.67 9.54 -1.84
N ILE A 34 7.01 8.29 -2.16
CA ILE A 34 6.94 7.18 -1.21
C ILE A 34 7.83 7.45 0.00
N LEU A 35 9.06 7.92 -0.21
CA LEU A 35 9.96 8.30 0.88
C LEU A 35 9.38 9.44 1.72
N SER A 36 8.74 10.41 1.09
CA SER A 36 8.05 11.50 1.80
C SER A 36 6.91 10.97 2.66
N LEU A 37 6.12 10.03 2.14
CA LEU A 37 5.04 9.39 2.88
C LEU A 37 5.57 8.60 4.09
N GLU A 38 6.70 7.94 3.97
CA GLU A 38 7.37 7.29 5.10
C GLU A 38 7.78 8.30 6.17
N LYS A 39 8.40 9.41 5.75
CA LYS A 39 8.81 10.48 6.67
C LYS A 39 7.62 11.04 7.44
N ARG A 40 6.48 11.21 6.78
CA ARG A 40 5.26 11.74 7.39
C ARG A 40 4.46 10.66 8.13
N LYS A 41 4.98 9.44 8.20
CA LYS A 41 4.33 8.29 8.84
C LYS A 41 2.97 7.94 8.23
N LYS A 42 2.78 8.25 6.97
CA LYS A 42 1.63 7.80 6.18
C LYS A 42 1.89 6.40 5.61
N ILE A 43 3.15 6.05 5.40
CA ILE A 43 3.60 4.69 5.18
C ILE A 43 4.36 4.27 6.45
N ILE A 44 3.87 3.20 7.08
CA ILE A 44 4.40 2.73 8.37
C ILE A 44 5.55 1.75 8.16
N ALA A 45 5.43 0.89 7.19
CA ALA A 45 6.41 -0.13 6.85
C ALA A 45 6.19 -0.57 5.42
N GLY A 46 7.21 -1.09 4.79
CA GLY A 46 7.10 -1.63 3.45
C GLY A 46 8.44 -1.76 2.75
N GLY A 47 8.37 -2.19 1.52
CA GLY A 47 9.54 -2.38 0.68
C GLY A 47 9.17 -3.03 -0.63
N ILE A 48 10.18 -3.53 -1.30
CA ILE A 48 10.05 -4.21 -2.57
C ILE A 48 10.54 -5.64 -2.41
N PRO A 49 9.71 -6.64 -2.69
CA PRO A 49 10.18 -8.03 -2.71
C PRO A 49 11.39 -8.15 -3.63
N ILE A 50 12.42 -8.84 -3.15
CA ILE A 50 13.67 -8.96 -3.88
C ILE A 50 13.43 -9.62 -5.24
N GLY A 51 13.91 -8.98 -6.30
CA GLY A 51 13.79 -9.49 -7.67
C GLY A 51 12.44 -9.22 -8.33
N GLU A 52 11.53 -8.53 -7.66
CA GLU A 52 10.19 -8.23 -8.21
C GLU A 52 10.01 -6.75 -8.54
N ARG A 53 9.02 -6.48 -9.38
CA ARG A 53 8.57 -5.13 -9.71
C ARG A 53 7.26 -4.84 -8.98
N THR A 54 7.27 -5.10 -7.69
CA THR A 54 6.09 -5.00 -6.81
C THR A 54 6.45 -4.10 -5.63
N ILE A 55 5.51 -3.25 -5.24
CA ILE A 55 5.66 -2.37 -4.07
C ILE A 55 4.66 -2.83 -3.04
N VAL A 56 5.11 -3.06 -1.80
CA VAL A 56 4.26 -3.51 -0.70
C VAL A 56 4.46 -2.59 0.48
N PHE A 57 3.36 -2.06 1.03
CA PHE A 57 3.47 -1.25 2.24
C PHE A 57 2.18 -1.27 3.06
N ILE A 58 2.33 -0.88 4.32
CA ILE A 58 1.21 -0.59 5.21
C ILE A 58 1.03 0.92 5.24
N ALA A 59 -0.15 1.38 4.85
CA ALA A 59 -0.49 2.80 4.86
C ALA A 59 -1.41 3.14 6.04
N GLU A 60 -1.25 4.33 6.57
CA GLU A 60 -2.14 4.92 7.57
C GLU A 60 -2.92 6.05 6.91
N ALA A 61 -4.24 6.01 7.01
CA ALA A 61 -5.11 7.06 6.50
C ALA A 61 -6.37 7.16 7.35
N ILE A 62 -6.99 8.34 7.38
CA ILE A 62 -8.22 8.55 8.15
C ILE A 62 -9.46 8.02 7.44
N SER A 63 -9.36 7.80 6.13
CA SER A 63 -10.47 7.33 5.31
C SER A 63 -9.96 6.67 4.04
N ASN A 64 -10.84 5.95 3.36
CA ASN A 64 -10.55 5.39 2.03
C ASN A 64 -10.23 6.49 1.02
N ASP A 65 -10.92 7.61 1.08
CA ASP A 65 -10.71 8.72 0.17
C ASP A 65 -9.34 9.36 0.35
N GLU A 66 -8.88 9.53 1.59
CA GLU A 66 -7.52 10.02 1.85
C GLU A 66 -6.48 9.06 1.27
N LEU A 67 -6.65 7.76 1.49
CA LEU A 67 -5.72 6.77 0.92
C LEU A 67 -5.69 6.84 -0.59
N ASP A 68 -6.86 6.86 -1.24
CA ASP A 68 -6.95 6.96 -2.70
C ASP A 68 -6.23 8.20 -3.23
N GLN A 69 -6.43 9.34 -2.57
CA GLN A 69 -5.74 10.57 -2.96
C GLN A 69 -4.22 10.47 -2.81
N MET A 70 -3.76 9.82 -1.74
CA MET A 70 -2.32 9.60 -1.54
C MET A 70 -1.71 8.76 -2.67
N LEU A 71 -2.40 7.69 -3.06
CA LEU A 71 -1.93 6.80 -4.13
C LEU A 71 -1.94 7.50 -5.49
N ARG A 72 -2.99 8.27 -5.79
CA ARG A 72 -3.12 8.98 -7.06
C ARG A 72 -2.06 10.07 -7.27
N LYS A 73 -1.42 10.55 -6.21
CA LYS A 73 -0.33 11.52 -6.32
C LYS A 73 0.97 10.90 -6.81
N LEU A 74 1.09 9.59 -6.81
CA LEU A 74 2.27 8.92 -7.35
C LEU A 74 2.27 9.04 -8.87
N PRO A 75 3.33 9.57 -9.50
CA PRO A 75 3.40 9.66 -10.96
C PRO A 75 3.15 8.34 -11.68
N MET A 76 3.51 7.22 -11.07
CA MET A 76 3.28 5.90 -11.67
C MET A 76 1.95 5.26 -11.31
N TRP A 77 1.04 6.01 -10.65
CA TRP A 77 -0.25 5.45 -10.20
C TRP A 77 -1.02 4.74 -11.32
N GLY A 78 -1.15 5.37 -12.47
CA GLY A 78 -1.89 4.83 -13.60
C GLY A 78 -1.19 3.68 -14.32
N GLU A 79 0.07 3.42 -14.00
CA GLU A 79 0.87 2.37 -14.63
C GLU A 79 0.89 1.09 -13.79
N LEU A 80 0.29 1.12 -12.60
CA LEU A 80 0.33 0.01 -11.65
C LEU A 80 -1.04 -0.62 -11.47
N ASP A 81 -1.02 -1.90 -11.15
CA ASP A 81 -2.19 -2.64 -10.68
C ASP A 81 -2.17 -2.62 -9.14
N TRP A 82 -3.23 -2.08 -8.55
CA TRP A 82 -3.31 -1.86 -7.12
C TRP A 82 -4.23 -2.86 -6.45
N GLU A 83 -3.73 -3.47 -5.35
CA GLU A 83 -4.56 -4.23 -4.42
C GLU A 83 -4.47 -3.55 -3.06
N VAL A 84 -5.63 -3.15 -2.52
CA VAL A 84 -5.71 -2.45 -1.24
C VAL A 84 -6.63 -3.23 -0.33
N THR A 85 -6.12 -3.60 0.85
CA THR A 85 -6.87 -4.36 1.83
C THR A 85 -6.91 -3.59 3.15
N PRO A 86 -8.10 -3.16 3.61
CA PRO A 86 -8.23 -2.59 4.95
C PRO A 86 -7.88 -3.63 6.00
N LEU A 87 -7.17 -3.21 7.04
CA LEU A 87 -6.75 -4.11 8.10
C LEU A 87 -7.55 -3.84 9.37
N GLN A 88 -8.08 -4.91 9.95
CA GLN A 88 -8.64 -4.86 11.29
C GLN A 88 -7.49 -4.75 12.30
N THR A 89 -7.70 -4.03 13.41
CA THR A 89 -6.72 -4.03 14.49
C THR A 89 -6.72 -5.36 15.22
N PHE A 90 -5.59 -5.74 15.81
CA PHE A 90 -5.52 -6.93 16.65
C PHE A 90 -6.44 -6.81 17.86
N ASN A 91 -6.54 -5.61 18.46
CA ASN A 91 -7.48 -5.37 19.57
C ASN A 91 -8.93 -5.60 19.15
N GLY A 92 -9.31 -5.15 17.96
CA GLY A 92 -10.66 -5.40 17.43
C GLY A 92 -10.94 -6.89 17.27
N ARG A 93 -9.96 -7.63 16.74
CA ARG A 93 -10.09 -9.09 16.58
C ARG A 93 -10.22 -9.79 17.94
N VAL A 94 -9.43 -9.40 18.93
CA VAL A 94 -9.53 -9.98 20.29
C VAL A 94 -10.92 -9.79 20.87
N LYS A 95 -11.52 -8.61 20.70
CA LYS A 95 -12.89 -8.35 21.16
C LYS A 95 -13.90 -9.27 20.48
N GLN A 96 -13.77 -9.46 19.18
CA GLN A 96 -14.64 -10.38 18.43
C GLN A 96 -14.49 -11.82 18.91
N GLU A 97 -13.26 -12.27 19.12
CA GLU A 97 -13.03 -13.65 19.58
C GLU A 97 -13.58 -13.88 20.98
N ARG A 98 -13.45 -12.90 21.88
CA ARG A 98 -14.07 -12.98 23.22
C ARG A 98 -15.58 -13.06 23.14
N GLN A 99 -16.19 -12.31 22.23
CA GLN A 99 -17.63 -12.37 22.01
C GLN A 99 -18.05 -13.74 21.48
N ALA A 100 -17.29 -14.31 20.56
CA ALA A 100 -17.54 -15.65 20.05
C ALA A 100 -17.48 -16.71 21.16
N VAL A 101 -16.50 -16.58 22.07
CA VAL A 101 -16.40 -17.48 23.24
C VAL A 101 -17.67 -17.40 24.10
N LYS A 102 -18.16 -16.19 24.39
CA LYS A 102 -19.39 -16.00 25.17
C LYS A 102 -20.60 -16.66 24.50
N GLU A 103 -20.73 -16.45 23.20
CA GLU A 103 -21.85 -17.01 22.43
C GLU A 103 -21.81 -18.53 22.42
N LEU A 104 -20.63 -19.12 22.23
CA LEU A 104 -20.46 -20.57 22.23
C LEU A 104 -20.75 -21.16 23.60
N LYS A 105 -20.33 -20.52 24.69
CA LYS A 105 -20.63 -20.97 26.05
C LYS A 105 -22.12 -20.97 26.31
N ASN A 106 -22.88 -20.03 25.76
CA ASN A 106 -24.33 -19.98 25.94
C ASN A 106 -25.06 -21.08 25.16
N ILE A 107 -24.48 -21.61 24.11
CA ILE A 107 -25.03 -22.71 23.31
C ILE A 107 -24.69 -24.07 23.89
N LEU A 108 -23.50 -24.19 24.46
CA LEU A 108 -23.00 -25.44 25.07
C LEU A 108 -23.38 -25.49 26.55
#